data_104462a9387c28096e78fb9241b2810f
#
_entry.id   104462a9387c28096e78fb9241b2810f
#
_cell.length_a   1.000
_cell.length_b   1.000
_cell.length_c   1.000
_cell.angle_alpha   90.00
_cell.angle_beta   90.00
_cell.angle_gamma   90.00
#
_symmetry.space_group_name_H-M   'P 1'
#
loop_
_entity.id
_entity.type
_entity.pdbx_description
1 polymer ?
#
loop_
_entity_poly.entity_id
_entity_poly.type
_entity_poly.pdbx_seq_one_letter_code
_entity_poly.pdbx_strand_id
1 'polypeptide(L)'
;FGYWQTTFEGAARSHGGLRPIFNDADVLGPIAGGFTVLRADFVKKHPDAARIFVVESARALDYARDNPEKVREIMAKILKDRGENPEVAQYFTGYGVRKGGLAEPHDVQFWLDILERDGVIQKGQLKASNILLKTEGV
;
A
#
# COMPACT_ATOMS: atom_id res chain seq x y z
N PHE A 1 9.64 14.42 -7.14
CA PHE A 1 10.25 13.15 -6.76
C PHE A 1 9.25 12.31 -6.00
N GLY A 2 8.87 11.16 -6.56
CA GLY A 2 8.25 10.08 -5.81
C GLY A 2 9.34 9.30 -5.08
N TYR A 3 9.14 8.97 -3.83
CA TYR A 3 10.14 8.27 -3.04
C TYR A 3 9.49 7.28 -2.06
N TRP A 4 10.24 6.29 -1.68
CA TRP A 4 9.91 5.45 -0.56
C TRP A 4 10.14 6.23 0.72
N GLN A 5 9.08 6.54 1.44
CA GLN A 5 9.08 7.39 2.63
C GLN A 5 10.24 7.07 3.59
N THR A 6 10.38 5.81 3.97
CA THR A 6 11.40 5.40 4.95
C THR A 6 12.82 5.65 4.46
N THR A 7 13.14 5.24 3.23
CA THR A 7 14.51 5.37 2.68
C THR A 7 14.85 6.82 2.43
N PHE A 8 13.95 7.59 1.84
CA PHE A 8 14.22 9.00 1.52
C PHE A 8 14.25 9.85 2.78
N GLU A 9 13.32 9.66 3.71
CA GLU A 9 13.31 10.41 4.96
C GLU A 9 14.55 10.10 5.79
N GLY A 10 15.01 8.85 5.82
CA GLY A 10 16.28 8.47 6.41
C GLY A 10 17.46 9.19 5.77
N ALA A 11 17.54 9.22 4.45
CA ALA A 11 18.58 9.92 3.72
C ALA A 11 18.51 11.45 3.95
N ALA A 12 17.32 12.04 3.89
CA ALA A 12 17.12 13.47 4.10
C ALA A 12 17.55 13.90 5.51
N ARG A 13 17.21 13.12 6.53
CA ARG A 13 17.58 13.41 7.92
C ARG A 13 19.06 13.17 8.19
N SER A 14 19.66 12.15 7.59
CA SER A 14 21.08 11.84 7.76
C SER A 14 22.01 12.86 7.13
N HIS A 15 21.64 13.37 5.95
CA HIS A 15 22.47 14.30 5.17
C HIS A 15 22.08 15.76 5.39
N GLY A 16 20.91 16.04 5.92
CA GLY A 16 20.39 17.41 6.09
C GLY A 16 20.01 18.10 4.77
N GLY A 17 19.52 19.31 4.87
CA GLY A 17 19.22 20.15 3.70
C GLY A 17 17.93 19.83 2.94
N LEU A 18 17.24 18.75 3.27
CA LEU A 18 15.96 18.39 2.68
C LEU A 18 14.84 18.42 3.72
N ARG A 19 13.67 18.88 3.30
CA ARG A 19 12.46 18.89 4.13
C ARG A 19 11.25 18.47 3.30
N PRO A 20 10.29 17.73 3.87
CA PRO A 20 9.00 17.54 3.24
C PRO A 20 8.30 18.88 3.04
N ILE A 21 7.66 19.10 1.90
CA ILE A 21 6.83 20.27 1.63
C ILE A 21 5.37 19.91 1.85
N PHE A 22 4.93 18.82 1.26
CA PHE A 22 3.61 18.19 1.43
C PHE A 22 3.71 16.72 1.07
N ASN A 23 2.71 15.94 1.45
CA ASN A 23 2.52 14.56 0.99
C ASN A 23 1.22 14.46 0.16
N ASP A 24 1.05 13.36 -0.53
CA ASP A 24 -0.12 13.11 -1.37
C ASP A 24 -1.43 13.11 -0.57
N ALA A 25 -1.42 12.58 0.65
CA ALA A 25 -2.59 12.58 1.51
C ALA A 25 -3.05 13.98 1.94
N ASP A 26 -2.13 14.96 2.03
CA ASP A 26 -2.46 16.36 2.32
C ASP A 26 -3.27 17.00 1.18
N VAL A 27 -3.08 16.53 -0.04
CA VAL A 27 -3.69 17.09 -1.26
C VAL A 27 -4.90 16.27 -1.71
N LEU A 28 -4.78 14.96 -1.69
CA LEU A 28 -5.75 14.03 -2.28
C LEU A 28 -6.67 13.38 -1.24
N GLY A 29 -6.35 13.55 0.05
CA GLY A 29 -6.97 12.75 1.10
C GLY A 29 -6.47 11.30 1.10
N PRO A 30 -7.10 10.42 1.88
CA PRO A 30 -6.67 9.03 2.00
C PRO A 30 -7.02 8.22 0.74
N ILE A 31 -6.05 8.05 -0.14
CA ILE A 31 -6.12 7.26 -1.37
C ILE A 31 -5.11 6.12 -1.30
N ALA A 32 -5.52 4.90 -1.63
CA ALA A 32 -4.58 3.79 -1.74
C ALA A 32 -3.66 3.97 -2.95
N GLY A 33 -2.35 4.02 -2.73
CA GLY A 33 -1.32 4.16 -3.76
C GLY A 33 -0.78 2.84 -4.29
N GLY A 34 -1.12 1.73 -3.66
CA GLY A 34 -0.68 0.39 -4.06
C GLY A 34 -1.73 -0.66 -3.74
N PHE A 35 -1.75 -1.72 -4.55
CA PHE A 35 -2.72 -2.80 -4.44
C PHE A 35 -2.04 -4.16 -4.52
N THR A 36 -2.51 -5.10 -3.72
CA THR A 36 -2.21 -6.51 -3.95
C THR A 36 -3.15 -7.04 -5.01
N VAL A 37 -2.57 -7.69 -6.03
CA VAL A 37 -3.33 -8.21 -7.18
C VAL A 37 -3.33 -9.72 -7.15
N LEU A 38 -4.51 -10.32 -7.24
CA LEU A 38 -4.70 -11.75 -7.42
C LEU A 38 -5.16 -12.05 -8.85
N ARG A 39 -4.66 -13.12 -9.42
CA ARG A 39 -5.11 -13.57 -10.74
C ARG A 39 -6.56 -14.06 -10.68
N ALA A 40 -7.41 -13.60 -11.58
CA ALA A 40 -8.83 -13.95 -11.60
C ALA A 40 -9.07 -15.47 -11.75
N ASP A 41 -8.25 -16.16 -12.55
CA ASP A 41 -8.34 -17.61 -12.72
C ASP A 41 -7.94 -18.37 -11.44
N PHE A 42 -6.97 -17.85 -10.67
CA PHE A 42 -6.61 -18.41 -9.37
C PHE A 42 -7.76 -18.26 -8.38
N VAL A 43 -8.32 -17.06 -8.26
CA VAL A 43 -9.46 -16.79 -7.37
C VAL A 43 -10.64 -17.72 -7.69
N LYS A 44 -10.93 -17.90 -8.99
CA LYS A 44 -12.02 -18.77 -9.44
C LYS A 44 -11.78 -20.24 -9.12
N LYS A 45 -10.53 -20.72 -9.28
CA LYS A 45 -10.17 -22.14 -9.04
C LYS A 45 -9.95 -22.46 -7.57
N HIS A 46 -9.51 -21.48 -6.78
CA HIS A 46 -9.10 -21.65 -5.39
C HIS A 46 -9.70 -20.56 -4.50
N PRO A 47 -11.04 -20.44 -4.40
CA PRO A 47 -11.69 -19.36 -3.67
C PRO A 47 -11.33 -19.33 -2.19
N ASP A 48 -11.21 -20.48 -1.54
CA ASP A 48 -10.83 -20.55 -0.13
C ASP A 48 -9.40 -20.07 0.13
N ALA A 49 -8.47 -20.44 -0.74
CA ALA A 49 -7.09 -19.95 -0.64
C ALA A 49 -7.01 -18.43 -0.84
N ALA A 50 -7.76 -17.90 -1.81
CA ALA A 50 -7.85 -16.45 -2.03
C ALA A 50 -8.45 -15.74 -0.80
N ARG A 51 -9.52 -16.29 -0.22
CA ARG A 51 -10.14 -15.76 0.99
C ARG A 51 -9.17 -15.76 2.18
N ILE A 52 -8.51 -16.88 2.44
CA ILE A 52 -7.52 -16.99 3.52
C ILE A 52 -6.42 -15.96 3.32
N PHE A 53 -5.90 -15.81 2.11
CA PHE A 53 -4.86 -14.82 1.80
C PHE A 53 -5.33 -13.39 2.13
N VAL A 54 -6.54 -13.01 1.73
CA VAL A 54 -7.10 -11.67 2.01
C VAL A 54 -7.26 -11.45 3.51
N VAL A 55 -7.83 -12.42 4.24
CA VAL A 55 -8.05 -12.33 5.69
C VAL A 55 -6.73 -12.19 6.45
N GLU A 56 -5.76 -13.05 6.14
CA GLU A 56 -4.47 -13.01 6.84
C GLU A 56 -3.66 -11.77 6.48
N SER A 57 -3.76 -11.28 5.25
CA SER A 57 -3.17 -9.99 4.85
C SER A 57 -3.80 -8.83 5.63
N ALA A 58 -5.14 -8.81 5.78
CA ALA A 58 -5.84 -7.79 6.56
C ALA A 58 -5.41 -7.82 8.03
N ARG A 59 -5.32 -9.01 8.62
CA ARG A 59 -4.83 -9.18 10.01
C ARG A 59 -3.40 -8.68 10.19
N ALA A 60 -2.51 -9.00 9.24
CA ALA A 60 -1.13 -8.55 9.27
C ALA A 60 -1.02 -7.02 9.16
N LEU A 61 -1.83 -6.40 8.31
CA LEU A 61 -1.89 -4.94 8.17
C LEU A 61 -2.44 -4.25 9.42
N ASP A 62 -3.49 -4.81 10.02
CA ASP A 62 -4.03 -4.31 11.30
C ASP A 62 -3.00 -4.44 12.42
N TYR A 63 -2.33 -5.60 12.51
CA TYR A 63 -1.24 -5.78 13.46
C TYR A 63 -0.12 -4.75 13.26
N ALA A 64 0.30 -4.53 12.01
CA ALA A 64 1.36 -3.58 11.70
C ALA A 64 0.98 -2.13 12.07
N ARG A 65 -0.27 -1.75 11.83
CA ARG A 65 -0.79 -0.43 12.23
C ARG A 65 -0.78 -0.25 13.75
N ASP A 66 -1.20 -1.27 14.46
CA ASP A 66 -1.39 -1.21 15.92
C ASP A 66 -0.08 -1.45 16.69
N ASN A 67 0.98 -1.95 16.03
CA ASN A 67 2.28 -2.27 16.64
C ASN A 67 3.46 -1.68 15.83
N PRO A 68 3.54 -0.36 15.65
CA PRO A 68 4.57 0.27 14.79
C PRO A 68 6.01 0.00 15.26
N GLU A 69 6.25 -0.10 16.57
CA GLU A 69 7.58 -0.43 17.09
C GLU A 69 8.02 -1.82 16.64
N LYS A 70 7.11 -2.79 16.73
CA LYS A 70 7.41 -4.17 16.32
C LYS A 70 7.67 -4.26 14.82
N VAL A 71 6.96 -3.47 14.03
CA VAL A 71 7.22 -3.37 12.59
C VAL A 71 8.61 -2.80 12.33
N ARG A 72 9.04 -1.76 13.04
CA ARG A 72 10.39 -1.19 12.92
C ARG A 72 11.48 -2.22 13.22
N GLU A 73 11.31 -3.01 14.29
CA GLU A 73 12.23 -4.11 14.61
C GLU A 73 12.35 -5.14 13.50
N ILE A 74 11.19 -5.58 12.97
CA ILE A 74 11.12 -6.56 11.87
C ILE A 74 11.76 -5.98 10.61
N MET A 75 11.46 -4.72 10.25
CA MET A 75 12.05 -4.04 9.10
C MET A 75 13.57 -3.93 9.24
N ALA A 76 14.07 -3.51 10.39
CA ALA A 76 15.51 -3.41 10.64
C ALA A 76 16.22 -4.76 10.43
N LYS A 77 15.61 -5.85 10.89
CA LYS A 77 16.12 -7.20 10.66
C LYS A 77 16.15 -7.55 9.18
N ILE A 78 15.03 -7.33 8.46
CA ILE A 78 14.93 -7.62 7.02
C ILE A 78 15.97 -6.81 6.23
N LEU A 79 16.13 -5.53 6.52
CA LEU A 79 17.11 -4.66 5.87
C LEU A 79 18.53 -5.18 6.11
N LYS A 80 18.86 -5.53 7.36
CA LYS A 80 20.16 -6.11 7.71
C LYS A 80 20.43 -7.43 6.94
N ASP A 81 19.44 -8.32 6.88
CA ASP A 81 19.56 -9.60 6.19
C ASP A 81 19.75 -9.42 4.66
N ARG A 82 19.31 -8.28 4.12
CA ARG A 82 19.51 -7.88 2.71
C ARG A 82 20.79 -7.09 2.46
N GLY A 83 21.58 -6.80 3.49
CA GLY A 83 22.77 -5.94 3.39
C GLY A 83 22.45 -4.45 3.21
N GLU A 84 21.22 -4.04 3.51
CA GLU A 84 20.76 -2.65 3.50
C GLU A 84 20.93 -1.99 4.88
N ASN A 85 20.86 -0.66 4.93
CA ASN A 85 21.02 0.07 6.20
C ASN A 85 19.78 -0.14 7.12
N PRO A 86 19.90 -0.87 8.24
CA PRO A 86 18.78 -1.11 9.14
C PRO A 86 18.29 0.13 9.90
N GLU A 87 19.12 1.17 10.01
CA GLU A 87 18.77 2.40 10.74
C GLU A 87 17.60 3.15 10.09
N VAL A 88 17.37 2.98 8.77
CA VAL A 88 16.27 3.64 8.09
C VAL A 88 14.90 3.17 8.60
N ALA A 89 14.82 2.00 9.23
CA ALA A 89 13.58 1.47 9.79
C ALA A 89 12.97 2.39 10.88
N GLN A 90 13.80 3.17 11.58
CA GLN A 90 13.34 4.11 12.62
C GLN A 90 12.39 5.18 12.07
N TYR A 91 12.50 5.51 10.78
CA TYR A 91 11.67 6.52 10.12
C TYR A 91 10.35 5.97 9.60
N PHE A 92 10.09 4.68 9.77
CA PHE A 92 8.82 4.11 9.40
C PHE A 92 7.71 4.58 10.34
N THR A 93 6.73 5.27 9.79
CA THR A 93 5.60 5.88 10.53
C THR A 93 4.28 5.13 10.34
N GLY A 94 4.26 4.10 9.52
CA GLY A 94 3.08 3.32 9.17
C GLY A 94 2.75 3.44 7.68
N TYR A 95 1.83 2.61 7.23
CA TYR A 95 1.40 2.60 5.83
C TYR A 95 0.20 3.51 5.56
N GLY A 96 -0.34 4.21 6.55
CA GLY A 96 -1.61 4.92 6.42
C GLY A 96 -2.79 4.01 6.10
N VAL A 97 -2.66 2.72 6.35
CA VAL A 97 -3.63 1.70 5.95
C VAL A 97 -4.87 1.77 6.82
N ARG A 98 -6.04 1.79 6.18
CA ARG A 98 -7.32 1.68 6.88
C ARG A 98 -7.43 0.34 7.61
N LYS A 99 -8.31 0.28 8.60
CA LYS A 99 -8.61 -0.99 9.29
C LYS A 99 -9.03 -2.06 8.28
N GLY A 100 -8.44 -3.24 8.39
CA GLY A 100 -8.65 -4.34 7.45
C GLY A 100 -7.86 -4.24 6.14
N GLY A 101 -7.25 -3.09 5.82
CA GLY A 101 -6.38 -2.92 4.65
C GLY A 101 -7.06 -3.11 3.29
N LEU A 102 -8.39 -3.15 3.24
CA LEU A 102 -9.11 -3.41 2.00
C LEU A 102 -9.23 -2.15 1.16
N ALA A 103 -9.03 -2.29 -0.15
CA ALA A 103 -9.26 -1.23 -1.12
C ALA A 103 -10.77 -0.94 -1.25
N GLU A 104 -11.12 0.33 -1.29
CA GLU A 104 -12.47 0.78 -1.54
C GLU A 104 -12.67 1.10 -3.04
N PRO A 105 -13.93 1.08 -3.54
CA PRO A 105 -14.20 1.41 -4.94
C PRO A 105 -13.62 2.75 -5.38
N HIS A 106 -13.63 3.74 -4.50
CA HIS A 106 -13.12 5.07 -4.79
C HIS A 106 -11.60 5.09 -4.97
N ASP A 107 -10.83 4.23 -4.26
CA ASP A 107 -9.38 4.13 -4.43
C ASP A 107 -9.04 3.68 -5.86
N VAL A 108 -9.74 2.64 -6.34
CA VAL A 108 -9.52 2.12 -7.70
C VAL A 108 -10.02 3.10 -8.75
N GLN A 109 -11.19 3.70 -8.54
CA GLN A 109 -11.76 4.65 -9.48
C GLN A 109 -10.87 5.87 -9.69
N PHE A 110 -10.27 6.39 -8.63
CA PHE A 110 -9.31 7.51 -8.72
C PHE A 110 -8.19 7.22 -9.74
N TRP A 111 -7.61 6.03 -9.70
CA TRP A 111 -6.54 5.66 -10.63
C TRP A 111 -7.06 5.39 -12.04
N LEU A 112 -8.25 4.83 -12.17
CA LEU A 112 -8.89 4.65 -13.49
C LEU A 112 -9.16 5.99 -14.16
N ASP A 113 -9.65 6.99 -13.42
CA ASP A 113 -9.91 8.34 -13.95
C ASP A 113 -8.61 9.00 -14.45
N ILE A 114 -7.48 8.78 -13.76
CA ILE A 114 -6.17 9.24 -14.21
C ILE A 114 -5.76 8.54 -15.52
N LEU A 115 -5.88 7.22 -15.58
CA LEU A 115 -5.53 6.45 -16.76
C LEU A 115 -6.39 6.81 -17.99
N GLU A 116 -7.67 7.09 -17.77
CA GLU A 116 -8.57 7.60 -18.82
C GLU A 116 -8.16 9.00 -19.27
N ARG A 117 -7.91 9.91 -18.34
CA ARG A 117 -7.46 11.29 -18.62
C ARG A 117 -6.16 11.30 -19.43
N ASP A 118 -5.23 10.42 -19.08
CA ASP A 118 -3.92 10.34 -19.73
C ASP A 118 -3.95 9.49 -21.02
N GLY A 119 -5.12 8.98 -21.41
CA GLY A 119 -5.33 8.23 -22.66
C GLY A 119 -4.72 6.82 -22.66
N VAL A 120 -4.36 6.29 -21.49
CA VAL A 120 -3.80 4.93 -21.33
C VAL A 120 -4.89 3.87 -21.54
N ILE A 121 -6.10 4.16 -21.11
CA ILE A 121 -7.28 3.34 -21.33
C ILE A 121 -8.40 4.20 -21.94
N GLN A 122 -9.36 3.55 -22.63
CA GLN A 122 -10.52 4.24 -23.17
C GLN A 122 -11.52 4.58 -22.06
N LYS A 123 -12.24 5.68 -22.21
CA LYS A 123 -13.27 6.11 -21.27
C LYS A 123 -14.31 5.01 -21.05
N GLY A 124 -14.51 4.62 -19.79
CA GLY A 124 -15.46 3.58 -19.40
C GLY A 124 -15.02 2.14 -19.72
N GLN A 125 -13.78 1.95 -20.18
CA GLN A 125 -13.25 0.61 -20.51
C GLN A 125 -13.17 -0.28 -19.26
N LEU A 126 -12.80 0.28 -18.12
CA LEU A 126 -12.70 -0.42 -16.85
C LEU A 126 -13.59 0.26 -15.81
N LYS A 127 -14.10 -0.52 -14.87
CA LYS A 127 -14.85 -0.02 -13.69
C LYS A 127 -14.26 -0.63 -12.43
N ALA A 128 -14.23 0.12 -11.36
CA ALA A 128 -13.74 -0.38 -10.07
C ALA A 128 -14.44 -1.67 -9.63
N SER A 129 -15.75 -1.78 -9.86
CA SER A 129 -16.54 -2.98 -9.55
C SER A 129 -16.12 -4.26 -10.29
N ASN A 130 -15.42 -4.12 -11.43
CA ASN A 130 -14.93 -5.26 -12.22
C ASN A 130 -13.54 -5.72 -11.80
N ILE A 131 -12.82 -4.87 -11.08
CA ILE A 131 -11.42 -5.09 -10.66
C ILE A 131 -11.35 -5.52 -9.21
N LEU A 132 -12.17 -4.91 -8.35
CA LEU A 132 -12.18 -5.23 -6.93
C LEU A 132 -12.68 -6.65 -6.68
N LEU A 133 -11.91 -7.40 -5.89
CA LEU A 133 -12.37 -8.67 -5.34
C LEU A 133 -13.54 -8.38 -4.39
N LYS A 134 -14.67 -9.05 -4.62
CA LYS A 134 -15.81 -8.98 -3.69
C LYS A 134 -15.45 -9.70 -2.41
N THR A 135 -15.42 -8.96 -1.31
CA THR A 135 -15.06 -9.44 0.03
C THR A 135 -16.27 -9.60 0.93
N GLU A 136 -17.48 -9.68 0.34
CA GLU A 136 -18.71 -9.95 1.10
C GLU A 136 -18.57 -11.30 1.81
N GLY A 137 -18.57 -11.24 3.14
CA GLY A 137 -18.43 -12.44 4.00
C GLY A 137 -16.99 -12.76 4.45
N VAL A 138 -16.06 -11.85 4.28
CA VAL A 138 -14.68 -11.97 4.79
C VAL A 138 -14.53 -11.27 6.15
#